data_ee4e57dc9e049db70f4d22f10110be12
#
_entry.id   ee4e57dc9e049db70f4d22f10110be12
#
_cell.length_a   1.000
_cell.length_b   1.000
_cell.length_c   1.000
_cell.angle_alpha   90.00
_cell.angle_beta   90.00
_cell.angle_gamma   90.00
#
_symmetry.space_group_name_H-M   'P 1'
#
loop_
_entity.id
_entity.type
_entity.pdbx_description
1 polymer ?
#
loop_
_entity_poly.entity_id
_entity_poly.type
_entity_poly.pdbx_seq_one_letter_code
_entity_poly.pdbx_strand_id
1 'polypeptide(L)'
;MADYVIRATAAEGQIRAFAATTRDLTEAARQAHNTSPVATAALGRLMTAAVMMGYDMKGDADLLTLKIQGDGPIGGLVVTADAHGGVKGYAFHPEVMLPPNAQGKLDVGGALGIGVLSVIRDIGLKEPYVGQTILVSGEIAEDLTYYYATSEQTPSSVALGVLMNKDNTVRQAGGFIIQLLPGASDDMIDRLEEKLKEIKPVTALLDEGKTPEQI
;
A
#
# COMPACT_ATOMS: atom_id res chain seq x y z
N MET A 1 9.00 12.49 -12.39
CA MET A 1 8.69 13.18 -11.10
C MET A 1 9.41 12.38 -10.04
N ALA A 2 10.10 13.01 -9.09
CA ALA A 2 10.72 12.29 -7.99
C ALA A 2 9.65 11.68 -7.08
N ASP A 3 9.95 10.56 -6.44
CA ASP A 3 9.04 9.95 -5.46
C ASP A 3 8.97 10.80 -4.19
N TYR A 4 7.76 10.93 -3.65
CA TYR A 4 7.53 11.60 -2.37
C TYR A 4 6.19 11.18 -1.76
N VAL A 5 6.05 11.43 -0.48
CA VAL A 5 4.82 11.23 0.28
C VAL A 5 4.36 12.57 0.86
N ILE A 6 3.05 12.76 0.88
CA ILE A 6 2.42 13.88 1.60
C ILE A 6 1.51 13.36 2.70
N ARG A 7 1.31 14.21 3.70
CA ARG A 7 0.29 14.06 4.74
C ARG A 7 -0.61 15.28 4.71
N ALA A 8 -1.90 15.06 4.74
CA ALA A 8 -2.92 16.11 4.77
C ALA A 8 -3.96 15.83 5.84
N THR A 9 -4.64 16.88 6.28
CA THR A 9 -5.85 16.80 7.10
C THR A 9 -6.93 17.63 6.47
N ALA A 10 -8.18 17.21 6.61
CA ALA A 10 -9.35 17.90 6.07
C ALA A 10 -10.50 17.88 7.09
N ALA A 11 -11.57 18.65 6.79
CA ALA A 11 -12.77 18.69 7.59
C ALA A 11 -12.48 18.96 9.07
N GLU A 12 -11.75 20.05 9.36
CA GLU A 12 -11.38 20.46 10.73
C GLU A 12 -10.66 19.35 11.53
N GLY A 13 -9.87 18.52 10.84
CA GLY A 13 -9.14 17.42 11.46
C GLY A 13 -9.92 16.12 11.61
N GLN A 14 -11.12 16.00 11.04
CA GLN A 14 -11.90 14.76 11.05
C GLN A 14 -11.38 13.72 10.06
N ILE A 15 -10.63 14.14 9.05
CA ILE A 15 -10.01 13.29 8.04
C ILE A 15 -8.50 13.49 8.07
N ARG A 16 -7.77 12.39 8.04
CA ARG A 16 -6.33 12.35 7.77
C ARG A 16 -6.09 11.57 6.49
N ALA A 17 -5.20 12.06 5.65
CA ALA A 17 -4.84 11.40 4.40
C ALA A 17 -3.32 11.37 4.21
N PHE A 18 -2.86 10.31 3.57
CA PHE A 18 -1.51 10.17 3.01
C PHE A 18 -1.66 9.86 1.54
N ALA A 19 -0.80 10.44 0.72
CA ALA A 19 -0.70 10.07 -0.69
C ALA A 19 0.76 10.05 -1.12
N ALA A 20 1.11 9.15 -2.03
CA ALA A 20 2.49 8.96 -2.46
C ALA A 20 2.61 8.60 -3.94
N THR A 21 3.68 9.09 -4.56
CA THR A 21 4.27 8.50 -5.77
C THR A 21 5.45 7.64 -5.36
N THR A 22 5.57 6.43 -5.94
CA THR A 22 6.59 5.43 -5.58
C THR A 22 7.12 4.70 -6.81
N ARG A 23 7.11 5.36 -7.96
CA ARG A 23 7.56 4.78 -9.23
C ARG A 23 9.02 4.37 -9.16
N ASP A 24 9.89 5.28 -8.74
CA ASP A 24 11.34 5.05 -8.74
C ASP A 24 11.74 4.05 -7.65
N LEU A 25 11.05 4.08 -6.49
CA LEU A 25 11.17 3.07 -5.42
C LEU A 25 10.82 1.67 -5.92
N THR A 26 9.67 1.53 -6.60
CA THR A 26 9.20 0.25 -7.12
C THR A 26 10.11 -0.26 -8.23
N GLU A 27 10.58 0.61 -9.13
CA GLU A 27 11.52 0.24 -10.19
C GLU A 27 12.87 -0.19 -9.62
N ALA A 28 13.39 0.51 -8.60
CA ALA A 28 14.62 0.11 -7.93
C ALA A 28 14.51 -1.28 -7.30
N ALA A 29 13.40 -1.59 -6.64
CA ALA A 29 13.15 -2.92 -6.08
C ALA A 29 13.02 -3.98 -7.19
N ARG A 30 12.32 -3.66 -8.31
CA ARG A 30 12.22 -4.55 -9.47
C ARG A 30 13.60 -4.91 -10.02
N GLN A 31 14.46 -3.93 -10.18
CA GLN A 31 15.82 -4.15 -10.70
C GLN A 31 16.69 -4.94 -9.71
N ALA A 32 16.64 -4.59 -8.42
CA ALA A 32 17.46 -5.23 -7.39
C ALA A 32 17.12 -6.72 -7.21
N HIS A 33 15.85 -7.09 -7.33
CA HIS A 33 15.36 -8.45 -7.12
C HIS A 33 14.96 -9.16 -8.40
N ASN A 34 15.08 -8.52 -9.57
CA ASN A 34 14.66 -9.04 -10.88
C ASN A 34 13.23 -9.61 -10.85
N THR A 35 12.29 -8.82 -10.28
CA THR A 35 10.92 -9.29 -10.09
C THR A 35 10.13 -9.36 -11.41
N SER A 36 9.30 -10.39 -11.53
CA SER A 36 8.30 -10.52 -12.60
C SER A 36 7.24 -9.40 -12.52
N PRO A 37 6.41 -9.15 -13.55
CA PRO A 37 5.38 -8.14 -13.52
C PRO A 37 4.43 -8.26 -12.32
N VAL A 38 3.95 -9.47 -12.02
CA VAL A 38 3.01 -9.68 -10.91
C VAL A 38 3.69 -9.52 -9.55
N ALA A 39 4.93 -10.00 -9.39
CA ALA A 39 5.71 -9.81 -8.17
C ALA A 39 6.09 -8.34 -7.97
N THR A 40 6.40 -7.60 -9.04
CA THR A 40 6.63 -6.15 -9.01
C THR A 40 5.37 -5.41 -8.55
N ALA A 41 4.20 -5.77 -9.08
CA ALA A 41 2.94 -5.16 -8.68
C ALA A 41 2.61 -5.42 -7.20
N ALA A 42 2.79 -6.65 -6.73
CA ALA A 42 2.56 -7.03 -5.34
C ALA A 42 3.53 -6.30 -4.39
N LEU A 43 4.82 -6.37 -4.67
CA LEU A 43 5.86 -5.74 -3.84
C LEU A 43 5.73 -4.21 -3.84
N GLY A 44 5.51 -3.60 -5.00
CA GLY A 44 5.38 -2.15 -5.14
C GLY A 44 4.16 -1.59 -4.41
N ARG A 45 3.00 -2.29 -4.45
CA ARG A 45 1.83 -1.91 -3.64
C ARG A 45 2.14 -1.96 -2.15
N LEU A 46 2.79 -3.02 -1.67
CA LEU A 46 3.14 -3.14 -0.26
C LEU A 46 4.18 -2.10 0.17
N MET A 47 5.17 -1.78 -0.68
CA MET A 47 6.16 -0.72 -0.44
C MET A 47 5.50 0.66 -0.41
N THR A 48 4.53 0.94 -1.28
CA THR A 48 3.75 2.18 -1.29
C THR A 48 2.95 2.34 0.01
N ALA A 49 2.31 1.28 0.47
CA ALA A 49 1.62 1.30 1.77
C ALA A 49 2.61 1.53 2.92
N ALA A 50 3.74 0.81 2.91
CA ALA A 50 4.74 0.89 3.96
C ALA A 50 5.33 2.30 4.11
N VAL A 51 5.64 3.01 3.00
CA VAL A 51 6.17 4.36 3.08
C VAL A 51 5.16 5.34 3.70
N MET A 52 3.88 5.24 3.33
CA MET A 52 2.84 6.09 3.91
C MET A 52 2.60 5.79 5.40
N MET A 53 2.57 4.51 5.77
CA MET A 53 2.38 4.07 7.15
C MET A 53 3.61 4.37 8.02
N GLY A 54 4.83 4.24 7.47
CA GLY A 54 6.07 4.62 8.14
C GLY A 54 6.14 6.12 8.40
N TYR A 55 5.74 6.93 7.43
CA TYR A 55 5.69 8.39 7.56
C TYR A 55 4.71 8.90 8.64
N ASP A 56 3.76 8.08 9.08
CA ASP A 56 2.87 8.38 10.23
C ASP A 56 3.50 8.07 11.60
N MET A 57 4.64 7.38 11.64
CA MET A 57 5.32 7.05 12.88
C MET A 57 5.95 8.31 13.49
N LYS A 58 6.08 8.34 14.81
CA LYS A 58 6.43 9.57 15.55
C LYS A 58 7.89 9.63 15.98
N GLY A 59 8.51 8.48 16.22
CA GLY A 59 9.89 8.38 16.69
C GLY A 59 10.86 8.26 15.52
N ASP A 60 11.96 8.98 15.56
CA ASP A 60 12.99 8.96 14.50
C ASP A 60 13.61 7.56 14.29
N ALA A 61 13.61 6.74 15.33
CA ALA A 61 14.13 5.38 15.29
C ALA A 61 13.05 4.31 15.07
N ASP A 62 11.79 4.73 14.93
CA ASP A 62 10.67 3.80 14.75
C ASP A 62 10.79 3.06 13.42
N LEU A 63 10.45 1.77 13.44
CA LEU A 63 10.44 0.91 12.25
C LEU A 63 9.09 0.23 12.09
N LEU A 64 8.57 0.27 10.88
CA LEU A 64 7.40 -0.49 10.47
C LEU A 64 7.84 -1.66 9.60
N THR A 65 7.33 -2.87 9.89
CA THR A 65 7.45 -4.01 8.98
C THR A 65 6.07 -4.52 8.60
N LEU A 66 5.81 -4.55 7.30
CA LEU A 66 4.65 -5.22 6.71
C LEU A 66 5.10 -6.58 6.17
N LYS A 67 4.48 -7.64 6.64
CA LYS A 67 4.74 -9.00 6.17
C LYS A 67 3.45 -9.64 5.70
N ILE A 68 3.45 -10.11 4.46
CA ILE A 68 2.41 -10.98 3.93
C ILE A 68 2.99 -12.38 3.81
N GLN A 69 2.25 -13.37 4.28
CA GLN A 69 2.57 -14.78 4.11
C GLN A 69 1.33 -15.48 3.58
N GLY A 70 1.43 -16.02 2.38
CA GLY A 70 0.32 -16.67 1.68
C GLY A 70 0.70 -18.03 1.11
N ASP A 71 -0.29 -18.79 0.68
CA ASP A 71 -0.12 -20.10 0.06
C ASP A 71 -0.03 -20.03 -1.48
N GLY A 72 -0.15 -18.83 -2.05
CA GLY A 72 0.04 -18.60 -3.47
C GLY A 72 1.51 -18.68 -3.89
N PRO A 73 1.80 -18.70 -5.21
CA PRO A 73 3.14 -18.99 -5.73
C PRO A 73 4.22 -17.97 -5.34
N ILE A 74 3.90 -16.72 -4.99
CA ILE A 74 4.86 -15.76 -4.43
C ILE A 74 5.33 -16.19 -3.02
N GLY A 75 4.51 -16.91 -2.25
CA GLY A 75 4.79 -17.37 -0.89
C GLY A 75 4.74 -16.28 0.17
N GLY A 76 5.16 -15.06 -0.16
CA GLY A 76 5.09 -13.94 0.76
C GLY A 76 5.90 -12.71 0.31
N LEU A 77 5.68 -11.64 1.05
CA LEU A 77 6.35 -10.34 0.89
C LEU A 77 6.79 -9.84 2.25
N VAL A 78 7.95 -9.21 2.32
CA VAL A 78 8.39 -8.46 3.51
C VAL A 78 8.84 -7.08 3.08
N VAL A 79 8.33 -6.06 3.75
CA VAL A 79 8.71 -4.66 3.53
C VAL A 79 8.92 -3.98 4.87
N THR A 80 10.02 -3.26 5.01
CA THR A 80 10.32 -2.43 6.18
C THR A 80 10.43 -0.98 5.75
N ALA A 81 9.81 -0.09 6.52
CA ALA A 81 9.86 1.36 6.33
C ALA A 81 10.23 2.06 7.64
N ASP A 82 10.93 3.19 7.53
CA ASP A 82 11.21 4.09 8.64
C ASP A 82 10.31 5.36 8.59
N ALA A 83 10.45 6.23 9.60
CA ALA A 83 9.69 7.48 9.69
C ALA A 83 10.16 8.56 8.69
N HIS A 84 11.25 8.35 7.97
CA HIS A 84 11.88 9.32 7.07
C HIS A 84 11.69 9.00 5.59
N GLY A 85 10.90 7.95 5.28
CA GLY A 85 10.61 7.52 3.92
C GLY A 85 11.61 6.51 3.35
N GLY A 86 12.55 6.02 4.16
CA GLY A 86 13.40 4.88 3.82
C GLY A 86 12.57 3.60 3.75
N VAL A 87 12.59 2.92 2.60
CA VAL A 87 11.82 1.67 2.39
C VAL A 87 12.69 0.63 1.73
N LYS A 88 12.59 -0.61 2.18
CA LYS A 88 13.19 -1.78 1.55
C LYS A 88 12.29 -2.99 1.70
N GLY A 89 12.34 -3.90 0.75
CA GLY A 89 11.50 -5.08 0.79
C GLY A 89 11.84 -6.07 -0.31
N TYR A 90 11.29 -7.27 -0.19
CA TYR A 90 11.48 -8.35 -1.16
C TYR A 90 10.28 -9.30 -1.19
N ALA A 91 10.16 -10.03 -2.31
CA ALA A 91 9.25 -11.15 -2.47
C ALA A 91 10.01 -12.46 -2.26
N PHE A 92 9.35 -13.50 -1.72
CA PHE A 92 10.00 -14.80 -1.49
C PHE A 92 10.34 -15.50 -2.82
N HIS A 93 9.40 -15.44 -3.77
CA HIS A 93 9.60 -15.95 -5.14
C HIS A 93 9.36 -14.83 -6.15
N PRO A 94 10.40 -14.01 -6.43
CA PRO A 94 10.25 -12.81 -7.26
C PRO A 94 10.02 -13.10 -8.75
N GLU A 95 10.32 -14.30 -9.21
CA GLU A 95 10.24 -14.72 -10.62
C GLU A 95 8.87 -15.28 -11.02
N VAL A 96 7.92 -15.37 -10.13
CA VAL A 96 6.60 -15.96 -10.38
C VAL A 96 5.89 -15.30 -11.55
N MET A 97 5.41 -16.10 -12.48
CA MET A 97 4.62 -15.65 -13.63
C MET A 97 3.21 -16.24 -13.56
N LEU A 98 2.21 -15.37 -13.66
CA LEU A 98 0.80 -15.75 -13.74
C LEU A 98 0.15 -15.10 -14.96
N PRO A 99 -0.87 -15.77 -15.56
CA PRO A 99 -1.71 -15.11 -16.55
C PRO A 99 -2.47 -13.93 -15.91
N PRO A 100 -2.92 -12.95 -16.70
CA PRO A 100 -3.82 -11.92 -16.21
C PRO A 100 -5.09 -12.52 -15.60
N ASN A 101 -5.65 -11.83 -14.61
CA ASN A 101 -6.95 -12.20 -14.02
C ASN A 101 -8.11 -11.99 -15.02
N ALA A 102 -9.34 -12.30 -14.62
CA ALA A 102 -10.53 -12.19 -15.46
C ALA A 102 -10.80 -10.76 -15.99
N GLN A 103 -10.23 -9.73 -15.35
CA GLN A 103 -10.32 -8.32 -15.76
C GLN A 103 -9.13 -7.88 -16.63
N GLY A 104 -8.24 -8.80 -17.02
CA GLY A 104 -7.05 -8.50 -17.82
C GLY A 104 -5.94 -7.76 -17.06
N LYS A 105 -5.99 -7.78 -15.72
CA LYS A 105 -4.98 -7.17 -14.83
C LYS A 105 -4.00 -8.22 -14.29
N LEU A 106 -2.85 -7.75 -13.77
CA LEU A 106 -1.93 -8.62 -13.03
C LEU A 106 -2.65 -9.25 -11.83
N ASP A 107 -2.59 -10.56 -11.73
CA ASP A 107 -3.32 -11.32 -10.70
C ASP A 107 -2.52 -11.39 -9.39
N VAL A 108 -2.50 -10.27 -8.67
CA VAL A 108 -1.79 -10.16 -7.39
C VAL A 108 -2.45 -11.03 -6.32
N GLY A 109 -3.79 -11.04 -6.29
CA GLY A 109 -4.54 -11.90 -5.36
C GLY A 109 -4.24 -13.37 -5.55
N GLY A 110 -4.27 -13.86 -6.80
CA GLY A 110 -3.90 -15.25 -7.11
C GLY A 110 -2.42 -15.55 -6.83
N ALA A 111 -1.54 -14.57 -6.97
CA ALA A 111 -0.12 -14.73 -6.67
C ALA A 111 0.16 -14.86 -5.16
N LEU A 112 -0.60 -14.19 -4.31
CA LEU A 112 -0.47 -14.26 -2.85
C LEU A 112 -1.28 -15.40 -2.24
N GLY A 113 -2.47 -15.68 -2.79
CA GLY A 113 -3.34 -16.74 -2.31
C GLY A 113 -3.99 -16.41 -0.95
N ILE A 114 -4.36 -17.46 -0.22
CA ILE A 114 -4.89 -17.36 1.14
C ILE A 114 -3.73 -17.14 2.11
N GLY A 115 -3.86 -16.17 3.01
CA GLY A 115 -2.74 -15.85 3.88
C GLY A 115 -3.06 -14.87 4.98
N VAL A 116 -1.99 -14.34 5.56
CA VAL A 116 -2.00 -13.42 6.70
C VAL A 116 -1.15 -12.19 6.37
N LEU A 117 -1.69 -11.01 6.67
CA LEU A 117 -0.97 -9.75 6.76
C LEU A 117 -0.59 -9.51 8.23
N SER A 118 0.69 -9.27 8.49
CA SER A 118 1.22 -8.85 9.79
C SER A 118 1.76 -7.44 9.67
N VAL A 119 1.35 -6.56 10.57
CA VAL A 119 1.86 -5.19 10.73
C VAL A 119 2.64 -5.13 12.04
N ILE A 120 3.94 -4.94 11.95
CA ILE A 120 4.86 -4.96 13.10
C ILE A 120 5.42 -3.54 13.26
N ARG A 121 5.20 -2.94 14.42
CA ARG A 121 5.73 -1.62 14.77
C ARG A 121 6.74 -1.76 15.91
N ASP A 122 8.00 -1.50 15.59
CA ASP A 122 9.06 -1.35 16.59
C ASP A 122 9.18 0.15 16.92
N ILE A 123 8.71 0.50 18.10
CA ILE A 123 8.71 1.87 18.62
C ILE A 123 9.61 1.99 19.86
N GLY A 124 10.66 1.15 19.94
CA GLY A 124 11.62 1.17 21.03
C GLY A 124 11.12 0.54 22.34
N LEU A 125 10.01 -0.20 22.32
CA LEU A 125 9.55 -0.99 23.46
C LEU A 125 10.31 -2.33 23.55
N LYS A 126 10.20 -3.01 24.70
CA LYS A 126 10.83 -4.33 24.93
C LYS A 126 10.44 -5.36 23.85
N GLU A 127 9.21 -5.29 23.40
CA GLU A 127 8.68 -6.11 22.29
C GLU A 127 7.93 -5.21 21.32
N PRO A 128 8.05 -5.44 20.01
CA PRO A 128 7.31 -4.67 19.02
C PRO A 128 5.81 -4.97 19.11
N TYR A 129 4.99 -3.98 18.77
CA TYR A 129 3.56 -4.20 18.57
C TYR A 129 3.33 -4.98 17.29
N VAL A 130 2.50 -6.03 17.35
CA VAL A 130 2.16 -6.88 16.21
C VAL A 130 0.64 -6.95 16.04
N GLY A 131 0.13 -6.39 14.95
CA GLY A 131 -1.24 -6.58 14.50
C GLY A 131 -1.27 -7.60 13.35
N GLN A 132 -2.28 -8.47 13.32
CA GLN A 132 -2.44 -9.46 12.27
C GLN A 132 -3.88 -9.54 11.79
N THR A 133 -4.05 -9.82 10.48
CA THR A 133 -5.35 -10.12 9.89
C THR A 133 -5.20 -11.11 8.74
N ILE A 134 -6.26 -11.81 8.42
CA ILE A 134 -6.31 -12.64 7.21
C ILE A 134 -6.28 -11.75 5.96
N LEU A 135 -5.79 -12.27 4.86
CA LEU A 135 -6.00 -11.67 3.55
C LEU A 135 -7.46 -11.89 3.12
N VAL A 136 -8.16 -10.82 2.81
CA VAL A 136 -9.56 -10.89 2.33
C VAL A 136 -9.64 -11.02 0.82
N SER A 137 -8.65 -10.47 0.10
CA SER A 137 -8.58 -10.56 -1.36
C SER A 137 -7.18 -10.82 -1.91
N GLY A 138 -6.12 -10.55 -1.13
CA GLY A 138 -4.74 -10.56 -1.60
C GLY A 138 -4.38 -9.39 -2.52
N GLU A 139 -5.30 -8.43 -2.75
CA GLU A 139 -5.03 -7.21 -3.55
C GLU A 139 -4.29 -6.13 -2.76
N ILE A 140 -3.92 -6.41 -1.52
CA ILE A 140 -3.13 -5.59 -0.58
C ILE A 140 -3.88 -4.35 -0.10
N ALA A 141 -4.47 -3.55 -0.98
CA ALA A 141 -5.22 -2.34 -0.61
C ALA A 141 -6.46 -2.68 0.22
N GLU A 142 -7.25 -3.66 -0.21
CA GLU A 142 -8.43 -4.16 0.51
C GLU A 142 -8.03 -4.83 1.83
N ASP A 143 -6.93 -5.59 1.82
CA ASP A 143 -6.42 -6.28 3.01
C ASP A 143 -5.97 -5.27 4.08
N LEU A 144 -5.33 -4.16 3.68
CA LEU A 144 -4.97 -3.06 4.58
C LEU A 144 -6.19 -2.28 5.07
N THR A 145 -7.18 -2.05 4.20
CA THR A 145 -8.47 -1.45 4.61
C THR A 145 -9.13 -2.30 5.69
N TYR A 146 -9.17 -3.62 5.49
CA TYR A 146 -9.68 -4.55 6.48
C TYR A 146 -8.85 -4.57 7.77
N TYR A 147 -7.51 -4.54 7.66
CA TYR A 147 -6.62 -4.44 8.82
C TYR A 147 -6.91 -3.19 9.67
N TYR A 148 -7.02 -2.03 9.03
CA TYR A 148 -7.34 -0.78 9.74
C TYR A 148 -8.68 -0.84 10.47
N ALA A 149 -9.69 -1.39 9.83
CA ALA A 149 -11.02 -1.49 10.42
C ALA A 149 -11.05 -2.46 11.61
N THR A 150 -10.39 -3.63 11.50
CA THR A 150 -10.52 -4.72 12.48
C THR A 150 -9.45 -4.67 13.58
N SER A 151 -8.22 -4.30 13.25
CA SER A 151 -7.09 -4.31 14.18
C SER A 151 -6.82 -2.94 14.80
N GLU A 152 -6.99 -1.86 14.05
CA GLU A 152 -6.76 -0.50 14.53
C GLU A 152 -8.04 0.27 14.84
N GLN A 153 -9.19 -0.29 14.54
CA GLN A 153 -10.51 0.34 14.74
C GLN A 153 -10.58 1.74 14.12
N THR A 154 -9.85 1.94 13.02
CA THR A 154 -9.78 3.20 12.29
C THR A 154 -10.39 3.00 10.91
N PRO A 155 -11.63 3.49 10.66
CA PRO A 155 -12.23 3.41 9.34
C PRO A 155 -11.33 4.09 8.30
N SER A 156 -10.93 3.32 7.29
CA SER A 156 -9.93 3.77 6.32
C SER A 156 -10.32 3.34 4.91
N SER A 157 -9.89 4.12 3.93
CA SER A 157 -9.90 3.73 2.51
C SER A 157 -8.47 3.72 2.01
N VAL A 158 -8.06 2.62 1.42
CA VAL A 158 -6.71 2.43 0.88
C VAL A 158 -6.82 2.17 -0.62
N ALA A 159 -6.05 2.89 -1.41
CA ALA A 159 -5.88 2.63 -2.83
C ALA A 159 -4.40 2.55 -3.16
N LEU A 160 -3.99 1.48 -3.80
CA LEU A 160 -2.61 1.19 -4.18
C LEU A 160 -2.57 0.72 -5.63
N GLY A 161 -1.54 1.12 -6.36
CA GLY A 161 -1.43 0.68 -7.75
C GLY A 161 -0.01 0.69 -8.27
N VAL A 162 0.27 -0.26 -9.14
CA VAL A 162 1.49 -0.34 -9.95
C VAL A 162 1.08 -0.60 -11.39
N LEU A 163 1.50 0.24 -12.30
CA LEU A 163 1.30 0.11 -13.74
C LEU A 163 2.63 -0.21 -14.41
N MET A 164 2.65 -1.31 -15.16
CA MET A 164 3.83 -1.78 -15.85
C MET A 164 3.82 -1.36 -17.32
N ASN A 165 4.99 -1.09 -17.88
CA ASN A 165 5.20 -1.02 -19.31
C ASN A 165 5.30 -2.42 -19.92
N LYS A 166 5.20 -2.51 -21.25
CA LYS A 166 5.32 -3.79 -21.99
C LYS A 166 6.71 -4.41 -21.89
N ASP A 167 7.73 -3.62 -21.60
CA ASP A 167 9.12 -4.05 -21.41
C ASP A 167 9.45 -4.47 -19.98
N ASN A 168 8.42 -4.65 -19.14
CA ASN A 168 8.53 -4.99 -17.72
C ASN A 168 9.19 -3.90 -16.83
N THR A 169 9.24 -2.66 -17.27
CA THR A 169 9.61 -1.54 -16.41
C THR A 169 8.39 -0.93 -15.72
N VAL A 170 8.58 -0.28 -14.58
CA VAL A 170 7.49 0.39 -13.87
C VAL A 170 7.15 1.71 -14.56
N ARG A 171 5.90 1.82 -15.03
CA ARG A 171 5.40 3.04 -15.65
C ARG A 171 4.93 4.05 -14.60
N GLN A 172 4.09 3.60 -13.65
CA GLN A 172 3.59 4.37 -12.52
C GLN A 172 3.44 3.47 -11.30
N ALA A 173 3.68 4.03 -10.11
CA ALA A 173 3.34 3.40 -8.85
C ALA A 173 3.00 4.48 -7.82
N GLY A 174 2.06 4.19 -6.95
CA GLY A 174 1.63 5.12 -5.92
C GLY A 174 0.32 4.68 -5.27
N GLY A 175 -0.20 5.54 -4.42
CA GLY A 175 -1.42 5.25 -3.68
C GLY A 175 -1.81 6.33 -2.71
N PHE A 176 -2.89 6.07 -2.00
CA PHE A 176 -3.32 6.88 -0.86
C PHE A 176 -3.87 6.02 0.27
N ILE A 177 -3.85 6.58 1.47
CA ILE A 177 -4.56 6.08 2.65
C ILE A 177 -5.36 7.26 3.20
N ILE A 178 -6.68 7.12 3.28
CA ILE A 178 -7.59 8.10 3.87
C ILE A 178 -8.19 7.48 5.13
N GLN A 179 -8.18 8.21 6.23
CA GLN A 179 -8.63 7.72 7.53
C GLN A 179 -9.62 8.69 8.15
N LEU A 180 -10.72 8.16 8.68
CA LEU A 180 -11.65 8.90 9.52
C LEU A 180 -11.12 8.92 10.96
N LEU A 181 -10.97 10.12 11.50
CA LEU A 181 -10.54 10.31 12.87
C LEU A 181 -11.74 10.36 13.84
N PRO A 182 -11.54 10.08 15.13
CA PRO A 182 -12.62 10.14 16.12
C PRO A 182 -13.35 11.48 16.09
N GLY A 183 -14.68 11.44 16.05
CA GLY A 183 -15.54 12.62 15.97
C GLY A 183 -15.96 13.01 14.55
N ALA A 184 -15.61 12.24 13.54
CA ALA A 184 -16.14 12.43 12.19
C ALA A 184 -17.68 12.32 12.21
N SER A 185 -18.36 13.30 11.61
CA SER A 185 -19.82 13.31 11.52
C SER A 185 -20.33 12.37 10.43
N ASP A 186 -21.54 11.84 10.59
CA ASP A 186 -22.17 10.97 9.58
C ASP A 186 -22.25 11.66 8.21
N ASP A 187 -22.61 12.96 8.16
CA ASP A 187 -22.63 13.75 6.92
C ASP A 187 -21.25 13.78 6.22
N MET A 188 -20.16 13.88 7.00
CA MET A 188 -18.82 13.86 6.46
C MET A 188 -18.44 12.48 5.92
N ILE A 189 -18.85 11.42 6.60
CA ILE A 189 -18.63 10.03 6.18
C ILE A 189 -19.33 9.79 4.84
N ASP A 190 -20.61 10.12 4.75
CA ASP A 190 -21.41 9.95 3.53
C ASP A 190 -20.81 10.70 2.34
N ARG A 191 -20.41 11.95 2.54
CA ARG A 191 -19.76 12.77 1.51
C ARG A 191 -18.43 12.22 1.04
N LEU A 192 -17.63 11.66 1.96
CA LEU A 192 -16.36 11.03 1.62
C LEU A 192 -16.60 9.75 0.81
N GLU A 193 -17.55 8.90 1.24
CA GLU A 193 -17.90 7.68 0.53
C GLU A 193 -18.40 7.95 -0.91
N GLU A 194 -19.23 8.97 -1.09
CA GLU A 194 -19.67 9.39 -2.42
C GLU A 194 -18.48 9.79 -3.31
N LYS A 195 -17.56 10.59 -2.78
CA LYS A 195 -16.36 11.01 -3.51
C LYS A 195 -15.46 9.83 -3.88
N LEU A 196 -15.27 8.89 -2.96
CA LEU A 196 -14.45 7.70 -3.21
C LEU A 196 -15.03 6.78 -4.29
N LYS A 197 -16.37 6.73 -4.46
CA LYS A 197 -17.00 5.96 -5.54
C LYS A 197 -16.74 6.54 -6.93
N GLU A 198 -16.48 7.84 -7.02
CA GLU A 198 -16.25 8.55 -8.28
C GLU A 198 -14.78 8.57 -8.71
N ILE A 199 -13.85 8.20 -7.79
CA ILE A 199 -12.42 8.33 -8.05
C ILE A 199 -11.94 7.28 -9.06
N LYS A 200 -11.16 7.72 -10.04
CA LYS A 200 -10.52 6.82 -10.98
C LYS A 200 -9.45 5.96 -10.26
N PRO A 201 -9.08 4.79 -10.82
CA PRO A 201 -7.94 4.04 -10.30
C PRO A 201 -6.70 4.94 -10.13
N VAL A 202 -6.01 4.82 -8.99
CA VAL A 202 -4.87 5.69 -8.65
C VAL A 202 -3.76 5.68 -9.73
N THR A 203 -3.53 4.53 -10.38
CA THR A 203 -2.57 4.44 -11.48
C THR A 203 -2.99 5.24 -12.71
N ALA A 204 -4.28 5.36 -12.99
CA ALA A 204 -4.79 6.18 -14.08
C ALA A 204 -4.57 7.68 -13.77
N LEU A 205 -4.82 8.10 -12.54
CA LEU A 205 -4.58 9.49 -12.12
C LEU A 205 -3.09 9.84 -12.22
N LEU A 206 -2.21 8.96 -11.75
CA LEU A 206 -0.76 9.15 -11.87
C LEU A 206 -0.30 9.17 -13.32
N ASP A 207 -0.89 8.35 -14.20
CA ASP A 207 -0.55 8.29 -15.62
C ASP A 207 -1.04 9.52 -16.39
N GLU A 208 -2.11 10.17 -15.91
CA GLU A 208 -2.57 11.50 -16.35
C GLU A 208 -1.67 12.64 -15.85
N GLY A 209 -0.64 12.34 -15.05
CA GLY A 209 0.31 13.33 -14.50
C GLY A 209 -0.16 14.01 -13.22
N LYS A 210 -1.17 13.47 -12.53
CA LYS A 210 -1.60 13.98 -11.23
C LYS A 210 -0.52 13.78 -10.18
N THR A 211 -0.38 14.77 -9.32
CA THR A 211 0.52 14.72 -8.15
C THR A 211 -0.21 14.13 -6.93
N PRO A 212 0.51 13.70 -5.88
CA PRO A 212 -0.11 13.26 -4.62
C PRO A 212 -1.12 14.25 -4.03
N GLU A 213 -0.90 15.57 -4.21
CA GLU A 213 -1.85 16.63 -3.77
C GLU A 213 -3.12 16.69 -4.61
N GLN A 214 -3.12 16.09 -5.80
CA GLN A 214 -4.22 16.13 -6.77
C GLN A 214 -5.01 14.81 -6.83
N ILE A 215 -4.51 13.80 -6.14
CA ILE A 215 -5.17 12.50 -5.98
C ILE A 215 -6.13 12.56 -4.80
#